data_3e07051edac3b561838e7e64a11e0904
#
_entry.id   3e07051edac3b561838e7e64a11e0904
#
_cell.length_a   1.000
_cell.length_b   1.000
_cell.length_c   1.000
_cell.angle_alpha   90.00
_cell.angle_beta   90.00
_cell.angle_gamma   90.00
#
_symmetry.space_group_name_H-M   'P 1'
#
loop_
_entity.id
_entity.type
_entity.pdbx_description
1 polymer ?
#
loop_
_entity_poly.entity_id
_entity_poly.type
_entity_poly.pdbx_seq_one_letter_code
_entity_poly.pdbx_strand_id
1 'polypeptide(L)'
;MKIWENLIEDTKKIIPSDVQCEIKMINSIDSLTRFANSHIHQNVEEEMTDLYLTFHSDGKTTNLNFNITSLGSIDEVVKKALSEIENNPKDSSWSGLASKENSYDGYRNLSPENPDLRAQKVKDFIDQGGSFNGAGYCSSNVSNVFVWNTNGLSSSDTATSAFLDGIFRSETSSGSSHLGHKTLKNIDGEKVGQEAYSIAKESQNPQDIDPGVYEVILGPDAVSTILVFLAVYGFNAKSKVDGTSPIEIDTEQFDKKITLVDDPHKEGALNFKIDASGSPKAQTEIITNGVPKSYFHTRRTSTELNEKNTFHEMFGWGDSFGGLGTNLYLQPGGISKDEMISNVKKGIYINEFWYCRV
;
A
#
# COMPACT_ATOMS: atom_id res chain seq x y z
N MET A 1 -2.09 -20.11 11.18
CA MET A 1 -0.87 -20.93 11.13
C MET A 1 -1.17 -22.40 10.80
N LYS A 2 -1.94 -23.16 11.59
CA LYS A 2 -2.23 -24.58 11.31
C LYS A 2 -2.83 -24.87 9.92
N ILE A 3 -3.70 -23.99 9.40
CA ILE A 3 -4.25 -24.13 8.04
C ILE A 3 -3.13 -24.02 7.00
N TRP A 4 -2.23 -23.05 7.16
CA TRP A 4 -1.09 -22.85 6.29
C TRP A 4 -0.16 -24.06 6.25
N GLU A 5 0.22 -24.58 7.42
CA GLU A 5 1.09 -25.76 7.54
C GLU A 5 0.49 -26.99 6.85
N ASN A 6 -0.80 -27.25 7.07
CA ASN A 6 -1.51 -28.35 6.43
C ASN A 6 -1.54 -28.18 4.89
N LEU A 7 -1.86 -26.99 4.41
CA LEU A 7 -1.89 -26.68 2.98
C LEU A 7 -0.56 -26.99 2.32
N ILE A 8 0.55 -26.56 2.92
CA ILE A 8 1.90 -26.80 2.39
C ILE A 8 2.24 -28.29 2.40
N GLU A 9 1.98 -29.00 3.51
CA GLU A 9 2.27 -30.44 3.61
C GLU A 9 1.44 -31.26 2.63
N ASP A 10 0.19 -30.90 2.37
CA ASP A 10 -0.63 -31.58 1.38
C ASP A 10 -0.19 -31.26 -0.05
N THR A 11 0.17 -30.00 -0.34
CA THR A 11 0.73 -29.62 -1.64
C THR A 11 2.03 -30.37 -1.95
N LYS A 12 2.94 -30.49 -1.01
CA LYS A 12 4.21 -31.22 -1.18
C LYS A 12 4.02 -32.69 -1.58
N LYS A 13 2.91 -33.32 -1.16
CA LYS A 13 2.63 -34.75 -1.47
C LYS A 13 2.15 -34.96 -2.90
N ILE A 14 1.53 -33.94 -3.49
CA ILE A 14 0.78 -34.09 -4.74
C ILE A 14 1.41 -33.34 -5.92
N ILE A 15 2.29 -32.37 -5.67
CA ILE A 15 2.92 -31.61 -6.76
C ILE A 15 3.99 -32.45 -7.47
N PRO A 16 3.95 -32.56 -8.81
CA PRO A 16 5.00 -33.24 -9.57
C PRO A 16 6.37 -32.56 -9.39
N SER A 17 7.44 -33.34 -9.42
CA SER A 17 8.79 -32.85 -9.16
C SER A 17 9.35 -31.91 -10.23
N ASP A 18 8.76 -31.89 -11.42
CA ASP A 18 9.10 -31.03 -12.56
C ASP A 18 8.25 -29.75 -12.61
N VAL A 19 7.32 -29.59 -11.66
CA VAL A 19 6.47 -28.40 -11.54
C VAL A 19 7.00 -27.45 -10.46
N GLN A 20 7.27 -26.21 -10.85
CA GLN A 20 7.52 -25.13 -9.90
C GLN A 20 6.19 -24.59 -9.36
N CYS A 21 6.08 -24.46 -8.05
CA CYS A 21 4.89 -23.93 -7.40
C CYS A 21 5.23 -22.88 -6.34
N GLU A 22 4.48 -21.79 -6.35
CA GLU A 22 4.49 -20.78 -5.30
C GLU A 22 3.08 -20.63 -4.73
N ILE A 23 2.95 -20.62 -3.41
CA ILE A 23 1.68 -20.39 -2.70
C ILE A 23 1.86 -19.16 -1.82
N LYS A 24 0.95 -18.22 -1.94
CA LYS A 24 0.83 -17.02 -1.10
C LYS A 24 -0.51 -17.09 -0.38
N MET A 25 -0.51 -16.87 0.93
CA MET A 25 -1.73 -16.73 1.73
C MET A 25 -1.73 -15.34 2.37
N ILE A 26 -2.83 -14.64 2.25
CA ILE A 26 -3.08 -13.37 2.93
C ILE A 26 -4.27 -13.59 3.86
N ASN A 27 -4.05 -13.47 5.16
CA ASN A 27 -5.11 -13.45 6.15
C ASN A 27 -5.21 -12.06 6.74
N SER A 28 -6.35 -11.41 6.62
CA SER A 28 -6.59 -10.08 7.17
C SER A 28 -7.81 -10.06 8.07
N ILE A 29 -7.74 -9.28 9.14
CA ILE A 29 -8.86 -8.91 9.98
C ILE A 29 -9.01 -7.40 9.88
N ASP A 30 -10.06 -6.98 9.20
CA ASP A 30 -10.40 -5.59 8.96
C ASP A 30 -11.53 -5.16 9.87
N SER A 31 -11.31 -4.09 10.62
CA SER A 31 -12.27 -3.57 11.58
C SER A 31 -12.56 -2.11 11.31
N LEU A 32 -13.84 -1.73 11.29
CA LEU A 32 -14.28 -0.40 10.86
C LEU A 32 -15.41 0.12 11.76
N THR A 33 -15.27 1.36 12.21
CA THR A 33 -16.33 2.15 12.84
C THR A 33 -16.61 3.38 11.99
N ARG A 34 -17.81 3.49 11.43
CA ARG A 34 -18.23 4.62 10.57
C ARG A 34 -19.18 5.54 11.31
N PHE A 35 -19.09 6.82 10.97
CA PHE A 35 -19.99 7.83 11.49
C PHE A 35 -20.48 8.79 10.39
N ALA A 36 -21.68 9.29 10.54
CA ALA A 36 -22.28 10.33 9.71
C ALA A 36 -23.24 11.17 10.55
N ASN A 37 -23.45 12.40 10.15
CA ASN A 37 -24.25 13.37 10.93
C ASN A 37 -23.83 13.43 12.40
N SER A 38 -22.52 13.33 12.67
CA SER A 38 -21.93 13.33 14.00
C SER A 38 -22.41 12.17 14.90
N HIS A 39 -22.81 11.04 14.32
CA HIS A 39 -23.22 9.83 15.04
C HIS A 39 -22.60 8.58 14.45
N ILE A 40 -22.12 7.68 15.32
CA ILE A 40 -21.70 6.34 14.91
C ILE A 40 -22.95 5.56 14.45
N HIS A 41 -22.89 5.00 13.24
CA HIS A 41 -23.99 4.23 12.66
C HIS A 41 -23.60 2.82 12.22
N GLN A 42 -22.31 2.50 12.17
CA GLN A 42 -21.84 1.18 11.78
C GLN A 42 -20.54 0.81 12.52
N ASN A 43 -20.48 -0.42 12.98
CA ASN A 43 -19.26 -1.03 13.50
C ASN A 43 -19.20 -2.47 13.00
N VAL A 44 -18.17 -2.81 12.23
CA VAL A 44 -18.02 -4.12 11.60
C VAL A 44 -16.60 -4.65 11.79
N GLU A 45 -16.48 -5.96 11.79
CA GLU A 45 -15.21 -6.66 11.73
C GLU A 45 -15.37 -7.82 10.74
N GLU A 46 -14.42 -7.96 9.84
CA GLU A 46 -14.43 -8.99 8.81
C GLU A 46 -13.05 -9.67 8.76
N GLU A 47 -13.06 -10.99 8.77
CA GLU A 47 -11.87 -11.80 8.56
C GLU A 47 -11.92 -12.42 7.15
N MET A 48 -10.85 -12.22 6.38
CA MET A 48 -10.68 -12.80 5.05
C MET A 48 -9.37 -13.55 4.96
N THR A 49 -9.39 -14.66 4.21
CA THR A 49 -8.18 -15.39 3.87
C THR A 49 -8.18 -15.72 2.39
N ASP A 50 -7.25 -15.15 1.66
CA ASP A 50 -7.08 -15.35 0.24
C ASP A 50 -5.81 -16.13 -0.07
N LEU A 51 -5.88 -17.00 -1.06
CA LEU A 51 -4.81 -17.83 -1.57
C LEU A 51 -4.52 -17.47 -3.02
N TYR A 52 -3.24 -17.31 -3.32
CA TYR A 52 -2.71 -17.09 -4.67
C TYR A 52 -1.70 -18.20 -4.94
N LEU A 53 -1.94 -18.95 -6.00
CA LEU A 53 -1.12 -20.08 -6.40
C LEU A 53 -0.57 -19.84 -7.81
N THR A 54 0.73 -19.97 -7.95
CA THR A 54 1.41 -19.89 -9.24
C THR A 54 2.04 -21.25 -9.54
N PHE A 55 1.78 -21.78 -10.71
CA PHE A 55 2.39 -23.02 -11.21
C PHE A 55 3.15 -22.72 -12.51
N HIS A 56 4.34 -23.27 -12.61
CA HIS A 56 5.15 -23.17 -13.83
C HIS A 56 5.72 -24.53 -14.21
N SER A 57 5.53 -24.91 -15.46
CA SER A 57 6.06 -26.16 -16.04
C SER A 57 6.22 -26.00 -17.54
N ASP A 58 7.24 -26.63 -18.12
CA ASP A 58 7.54 -26.59 -19.55
C ASP A 58 7.54 -25.17 -20.17
N GLY A 59 8.02 -24.17 -19.41
CA GLY A 59 8.09 -22.78 -19.83
C GLY A 59 6.72 -22.08 -19.90
N LYS A 60 5.69 -22.58 -19.26
CA LYS A 60 4.34 -22.03 -19.22
C LYS A 60 3.93 -21.77 -17.77
N THR A 61 3.14 -20.74 -17.55
CA THR A 61 2.68 -20.31 -16.20
C THR A 61 1.17 -20.28 -16.11
N THR A 62 0.62 -20.73 -14.99
CA THR A 62 -0.79 -20.57 -14.60
C THR A 62 -0.88 -19.97 -13.20
N ASN A 63 -1.76 -18.99 -13.04
CA ASN A 63 -2.07 -18.34 -11.78
C ASN A 63 -3.52 -18.61 -11.39
N LEU A 64 -3.75 -19.04 -10.15
CA LEU A 64 -5.07 -19.27 -9.58
C LEU A 64 -5.20 -18.48 -8.28
N ASN A 65 -6.40 -17.97 -8.01
CA ASN A 65 -6.71 -17.30 -6.75
C ASN A 65 -8.04 -17.81 -6.19
N PHE A 66 -8.10 -17.95 -4.87
CA PHE A 66 -9.26 -18.44 -4.14
C PHE A 66 -9.39 -17.72 -2.81
N ASN A 67 -10.63 -17.48 -2.38
CA ASN A 67 -10.88 -17.29 -0.96
C ASN A 67 -10.85 -18.68 -0.28
N ILE A 68 -10.31 -18.77 0.93
CA ILE A 68 -10.12 -20.06 1.63
C ILE A 68 -11.42 -20.83 1.79
N THR A 69 -12.56 -20.15 1.95
CA THR A 69 -13.87 -20.76 2.09
C THR A 69 -14.39 -21.43 0.81
N SER A 70 -13.86 -21.02 -0.35
CA SER A 70 -14.18 -21.58 -1.67
C SER A 70 -13.14 -22.60 -2.14
N LEU A 71 -12.07 -22.82 -1.36
CA LEU A 71 -11.06 -23.80 -1.68
C LEU A 71 -11.67 -25.22 -1.48
N GLY A 72 -11.77 -25.97 -2.57
CA GLY A 72 -12.04 -27.41 -2.54
C GLY A 72 -10.85 -28.20 -1.99
N SER A 73 -10.58 -29.38 -2.51
CA SER A 73 -9.33 -30.05 -2.16
C SER A 73 -8.16 -29.45 -2.91
N ILE A 74 -7.00 -29.33 -2.27
CA ILE A 74 -5.78 -28.85 -2.94
C ILE A 74 -5.37 -29.75 -4.12
N ASP A 75 -5.71 -31.05 -4.06
CA ASP A 75 -5.50 -32.00 -5.15
C ASP A 75 -6.30 -31.61 -6.41
N GLU A 76 -7.55 -31.18 -6.27
CA GLU A 76 -8.37 -30.70 -7.39
C GLU A 76 -7.79 -29.40 -7.98
N VAL A 77 -7.32 -28.50 -7.13
CA VAL A 77 -6.69 -27.24 -7.55
C VAL A 77 -5.41 -27.50 -8.35
N VAL A 78 -4.55 -28.39 -7.87
CA VAL A 78 -3.32 -28.76 -8.59
C VAL A 78 -3.65 -29.44 -9.93
N LYS A 79 -4.57 -30.38 -9.98
CA LYS A 79 -5.01 -31.02 -11.22
C LYS A 79 -5.57 -30.01 -12.22
N LYS A 80 -6.40 -29.09 -11.74
CA LYS A 80 -6.92 -28.01 -12.60
C LYS A 80 -5.79 -27.14 -13.15
N ALA A 81 -4.86 -26.69 -12.31
CA ALA A 81 -3.71 -25.87 -12.73
C ALA A 81 -2.86 -26.59 -13.80
N LEU A 82 -2.56 -27.87 -13.60
CA LEU A 82 -1.78 -28.68 -14.56
C LEU A 82 -2.52 -28.85 -15.91
N SER A 83 -3.84 -29.01 -15.88
CA SER A 83 -4.63 -29.06 -17.11
C SER A 83 -4.70 -27.71 -17.83
N GLU A 84 -4.78 -26.60 -17.12
CA GLU A 84 -4.81 -25.27 -17.71
C GLU A 84 -3.45 -24.88 -18.30
N ILE A 85 -2.34 -25.21 -17.64
CA ILE A 85 -0.99 -24.85 -18.04
C ILE A 85 -0.62 -25.41 -19.41
N GLU A 86 -1.16 -26.60 -19.75
CA GLU A 86 -0.93 -27.24 -21.06
C GLU A 86 -1.39 -26.36 -22.23
N ASN A 87 -2.42 -25.56 -22.03
CA ASN A 87 -3.03 -24.70 -23.05
C ASN A 87 -2.47 -23.27 -23.05
N ASN A 88 -1.66 -22.89 -22.05
CA ASN A 88 -1.10 -21.56 -21.95
C ASN A 88 0.07 -21.35 -22.95
N PRO A 89 0.29 -20.12 -23.40
CA PRO A 89 1.48 -19.78 -24.17
C PRO A 89 2.75 -19.93 -23.32
N LYS A 90 3.89 -20.03 -23.99
CA LYS A 90 5.18 -19.95 -23.30
C LYS A 90 5.34 -18.60 -22.63
N ASP A 91 5.79 -18.61 -21.39
CA ASP A 91 6.09 -17.43 -20.58
C ASP A 91 7.59 -17.11 -20.68
N SER A 92 7.95 -16.30 -21.65
CA SER A 92 9.34 -15.91 -21.91
C SER A 92 9.92 -15.00 -20.82
N SER A 93 9.06 -14.41 -19.99
CA SER A 93 9.45 -13.50 -18.89
C SER A 93 9.43 -14.20 -17.52
N TRP A 94 9.29 -15.54 -17.49
CA TRP A 94 9.38 -16.28 -16.26
C TRP A 94 10.73 -16.09 -15.58
N SER A 95 10.73 -15.48 -14.41
CA SER A 95 11.94 -15.11 -13.64
C SER A 95 12.37 -16.18 -12.62
N GLY A 96 11.67 -17.30 -12.58
CA GLY A 96 11.88 -18.32 -11.54
C GLY A 96 11.23 -17.96 -10.21
N LEU A 97 11.34 -18.87 -9.25
CA LEU A 97 10.87 -18.69 -7.88
C LEU A 97 11.97 -18.07 -7.02
N ALA A 98 11.56 -17.32 -5.99
CA ALA A 98 12.49 -16.81 -5.00
C ALA A 98 13.25 -17.94 -4.29
N SER A 99 14.53 -17.70 -3.94
CA SER A 99 15.37 -18.71 -3.34
C SER A 99 15.13 -18.89 -1.84
N LYS A 100 15.49 -20.06 -1.30
CA LYS A 100 15.37 -20.39 0.13
C LYS A 100 16.12 -19.39 1.03
N GLU A 101 17.22 -18.86 0.56
CA GLU A 101 18.05 -17.90 1.31
C GLU A 101 17.33 -16.60 1.61
N ASN A 102 16.28 -16.28 0.85
CA ASN A 102 15.42 -15.13 1.08
C ASN A 102 14.31 -15.38 2.11
N SER A 103 14.27 -16.54 2.76
CA SER A 103 13.25 -16.84 3.77
C SER A 103 13.28 -15.83 4.92
N TYR A 104 12.09 -15.43 5.37
CA TYR A 104 11.89 -14.42 6.41
C TYR A 104 10.81 -14.87 7.40
N ASP A 105 11.06 -14.72 8.68
CA ASP A 105 10.10 -15.05 9.74
C ASP A 105 9.78 -13.80 10.57
N GLY A 106 8.74 -13.11 10.19
CA GLY A 106 8.22 -11.91 10.85
C GLY A 106 6.79 -12.08 11.39
N TYR A 107 6.25 -13.30 11.35
CA TYR A 107 4.90 -13.56 11.84
C TYR A 107 4.74 -13.23 13.32
N ARG A 108 3.66 -12.53 13.64
CA ARG A 108 3.25 -12.23 15.01
C ARG A 108 1.77 -12.58 15.18
N ASN A 109 1.45 -13.37 16.16
CA ASN A 109 0.06 -13.69 16.48
C ASN A 109 -0.59 -12.51 17.21
N LEU A 110 -1.17 -11.59 16.47
CA LEU A 110 -1.83 -10.40 16.97
C LEU A 110 -3.35 -10.54 16.86
N SER A 111 -4.06 -10.01 17.84
CA SER A 111 -5.51 -9.88 17.81
C SER A 111 -5.91 -8.49 17.29
N PRO A 112 -7.12 -8.36 16.71
CA PRO A 112 -7.68 -7.06 16.36
C PRO A 112 -7.74 -6.15 17.60
N GLU A 113 -7.65 -4.85 17.36
CA GLU A 113 -7.75 -3.87 18.44
C GLU A 113 -9.21 -3.69 18.91
N ASN A 114 -9.37 -3.29 20.17
CA ASN A 114 -10.68 -3.17 20.82
C ASN A 114 -11.61 -2.21 20.06
N PRO A 115 -12.83 -2.63 19.69
CA PRO A 115 -13.83 -1.79 19.02
C PRO A 115 -14.23 -0.54 19.82
N ASP A 116 -14.22 -0.62 21.18
CA ASP A 116 -14.50 0.55 22.03
C ASP A 116 -13.45 1.64 21.86
N LEU A 117 -12.20 1.27 21.61
CA LEU A 117 -11.14 2.24 21.33
C LEU A 117 -11.36 2.94 19.98
N ARG A 118 -11.82 2.22 18.93
CA ARG A 118 -12.20 2.86 17.66
C ARG A 118 -13.36 3.83 17.85
N ALA A 119 -14.39 3.41 18.58
CA ALA A 119 -15.54 4.27 18.90
C ALA A 119 -15.12 5.51 19.68
N GLN A 120 -14.18 5.38 20.63
CA GLN A 120 -13.65 6.53 21.37
C GLN A 120 -12.91 7.51 20.46
N LYS A 121 -12.07 7.03 19.52
CA LYS A 121 -11.37 7.89 18.56
C LYS A 121 -12.34 8.67 17.67
N VAL A 122 -13.42 8.02 17.23
CA VAL A 122 -14.51 8.66 16.48
C VAL A 122 -15.20 9.71 17.33
N LYS A 123 -15.50 9.40 18.60
CA LYS A 123 -16.12 10.36 19.52
C LYS A 123 -15.21 11.56 19.76
N ASP A 124 -13.92 11.35 20.02
CA ASP A 124 -12.93 12.40 20.20
C ASP A 124 -12.91 13.36 19.01
N PHE A 125 -13.01 12.83 17.78
CA PHE A 125 -13.14 13.62 16.55
C PHE A 125 -14.44 14.42 16.53
N ILE A 126 -15.61 13.76 16.72
CA ILE A 126 -16.93 14.39 16.62
C ILE A 126 -17.07 15.53 17.60
N ASP A 127 -16.56 15.37 18.81
CA ASP A 127 -16.66 16.37 19.88
C ASP A 127 -15.98 17.71 19.53
N GLN A 128 -15.10 17.74 18.50
CA GLN A 128 -14.45 18.97 18.02
C GLN A 128 -15.31 19.77 17.02
N GLY A 129 -16.35 19.17 16.44
CA GLY A 129 -17.08 19.74 15.29
C GLY A 129 -17.99 20.92 15.60
N GLY A 130 -18.30 21.19 16.88
CA GLY A 130 -19.21 22.28 17.26
C GLY A 130 -20.58 22.12 16.57
N SER A 131 -20.94 23.11 15.73
CA SER A 131 -22.20 23.08 14.93
C SER A 131 -22.06 22.41 13.57
N PHE A 132 -20.88 21.96 13.17
CA PHE A 132 -20.65 21.36 11.87
C PHE A 132 -20.98 19.86 11.89
N ASN A 133 -21.50 19.35 10.78
CA ASN A 133 -21.80 17.93 10.66
C ASN A 133 -20.54 17.13 10.36
N GLY A 134 -20.24 16.16 11.23
CA GLY A 134 -19.12 15.25 11.07
C GLY A 134 -19.51 13.96 10.34
N ALA A 135 -18.63 13.48 9.45
CA ALA A 135 -18.73 12.18 8.81
C ALA A 135 -17.32 11.59 8.61
N GLY A 136 -17.24 10.25 8.54
CA GLY A 136 -15.94 9.60 8.36
C GLY A 136 -15.90 8.18 8.90
N TYR A 137 -14.69 7.70 9.18
CA TYR A 137 -14.48 6.38 9.75
C TYR A 137 -13.20 6.29 10.58
N CYS A 138 -13.17 5.34 11.50
CA CYS A 138 -11.96 4.86 12.15
C CYS A 138 -11.81 3.36 11.85
N SER A 139 -10.67 2.95 11.34
CA SER A 139 -10.38 1.54 11.03
C SER A 139 -9.14 1.05 11.73
N SER A 140 -9.07 -0.27 11.91
CA SER A 140 -7.85 -0.98 12.28
C SER A 140 -7.76 -2.29 11.52
N ASN A 141 -6.54 -2.68 11.15
CA ASN A 141 -6.26 -3.90 10.41
C ASN A 141 -5.13 -4.67 11.06
N VAL A 142 -5.25 -6.01 11.03
CA VAL A 142 -4.16 -6.95 11.27
C VAL A 142 -4.08 -7.85 10.05
N SER A 143 -2.98 -7.77 9.32
CA SER A 143 -2.74 -8.61 8.14
C SER A 143 -1.53 -9.50 8.34
N ASN A 144 -1.70 -10.78 8.01
CA ASN A 144 -0.63 -11.78 8.00
C ASN A 144 -0.43 -12.28 6.58
N VAL A 145 0.81 -12.40 6.17
CA VAL A 145 1.17 -12.98 4.88
C VAL A 145 2.10 -14.16 5.07
N PHE A 146 1.90 -15.17 4.25
CA PHE A 146 2.71 -16.38 4.20
C PHE A 146 3.03 -16.70 2.75
N VAL A 147 4.29 -17.00 2.45
CA VAL A 147 4.76 -17.37 1.12
C VAL A 147 5.59 -18.62 1.22
N TRP A 148 5.27 -19.60 0.40
CA TRP A 148 6.03 -20.83 0.26
C TRP A 148 6.22 -21.16 -1.21
N ASN A 149 7.36 -21.77 -1.56
CA ASN A 149 7.58 -22.27 -2.91
C ASN A 149 8.41 -23.55 -2.95
N THR A 150 8.42 -24.21 -4.10
CA THR A 150 9.14 -25.46 -4.33
C THR A 150 10.68 -25.32 -4.32
N ASN A 151 11.24 -24.10 -4.40
CA ASN A 151 12.67 -23.84 -4.17
C ASN A 151 13.05 -23.87 -2.69
N GLY A 152 12.06 -24.08 -1.79
CA GLY A 152 12.28 -24.20 -0.36
C GLY A 152 12.21 -22.88 0.40
N LEU A 153 11.80 -21.78 -0.23
CA LEU A 153 11.47 -20.54 0.47
C LEU A 153 10.26 -20.79 1.39
N SER A 154 10.33 -20.25 2.59
CA SER A 154 9.21 -20.17 3.53
C SER A 154 9.32 -18.83 4.26
N SER A 155 8.41 -17.92 3.97
CA SER A 155 8.38 -16.56 4.52
C SER A 155 7.04 -16.24 5.14
N SER A 156 7.08 -15.42 6.19
CA SER A 156 5.87 -14.90 6.83
C SER A 156 6.13 -13.52 7.41
N ASP A 157 5.10 -12.67 7.43
CA ASP A 157 5.17 -11.38 8.10
C ASP A 157 3.78 -10.94 8.60
N THR A 158 3.76 -10.02 9.56
CA THR A 158 2.55 -9.41 10.11
C THR A 158 2.67 -7.90 10.05
N ALA A 159 1.70 -7.26 9.42
CA ALA A 159 1.53 -5.81 9.41
C ALA A 159 0.26 -5.42 10.16
N THR A 160 0.30 -4.26 10.81
CA THR A 160 -0.87 -3.65 11.45
C THR A 160 -0.99 -2.20 11.00
N SER A 161 -2.22 -1.73 10.88
CA SER A 161 -2.51 -0.33 10.61
C SER A 161 -3.78 0.12 11.32
N ALA A 162 -3.86 1.41 11.60
CA ALA A 162 -5.04 2.08 12.11
C ALA A 162 -5.15 3.44 11.40
N PHE A 163 -6.36 3.82 11.05
CA PHE A 163 -6.66 5.09 10.39
C PHE A 163 -7.88 5.74 11.02
N LEU A 164 -7.82 7.05 11.16
CA LEU A 164 -8.99 7.90 11.38
C LEU A 164 -9.03 8.90 10.24
N ASP A 165 -10.15 8.96 9.53
CA ASP A 165 -10.41 9.89 8.44
C ASP A 165 -11.77 10.53 8.67
N GLY A 166 -11.82 11.85 8.68
CA GLY A 166 -13.03 12.57 8.96
C GLY A 166 -13.12 13.94 8.30
N ILE A 167 -14.34 14.36 8.07
CA ILE A 167 -14.69 15.65 7.48
C ILE A 167 -15.76 16.33 8.32
N PHE A 168 -15.62 17.62 8.54
CA PHE A 168 -16.70 18.48 8.99
C PHE A 168 -17.26 19.30 7.83
N ARG A 169 -18.57 19.49 7.83
CA ARG A 169 -19.29 20.25 6.81
C ARG A 169 -20.23 21.28 7.43
N SER A 170 -20.25 22.47 6.85
CA SER A 170 -21.29 23.49 7.02
C SER A 170 -22.08 23.64 5.71
N GLU A 171 -22.94 24.65 5.61
CA GLU A 171 -23.67 24.96 4.37
C GLU A 171 -22.74 25.42 3.23
N THR A 172 -21.63 26.09 3.55
CA THR A 172 -20.77 26.77 2.58
C THR A 172 -19.32 26.25 2.55
N SER A 173 -18.94 25.35 3.46
CA SER A 173 -17.57 24.90 3.60
C SER A 173 -17.46 23.44 4.03
N SER A 174 -16.29 22.88 3.82
CA SER A 174 -15.88 21.60 4.41
C SER A 174 -14.40 21.63 4.76
N GLY A 175 -14.00 20.79 5.72
CA GLY A 175 -12.60 20.55 6.06
C GLY A 175 -12.41 19.11 6.47
N SER A 176 -11.40 18.48 5.94
CA SER A 176 -11.01 17.09 6.20
C SER A 176 -9.65 17.02 6.88
N SER A 177 -9.48 16.02 7.70
CA SER A 177 -8.17 15.61 8.23
C SER A 177 -8.16 14.11 8.49
N HIS A 178 -6.99 13.53 8.44
CA HIS A 178 -6.79 12.12 8.71
C HIS A 178 -5.45 11.82 9.39
N LEU A 179 -5.36 10.67 10.02
CA LEU A 179 -4.14 10.19 10.63
C LEU A 179 -4.04 8.67 10.47
N GLY A 180 -2.90 8.20 9.95
CA GLY A 180 -2.55 6.79 9.88
C GLY A 180 -1.43 6.42 10.85
N HIS A 181 -1.54 5.27 11.51
CA HIS A 181 -0.50 4.72 12.40
C HIS A 181 -0.58 3.20 12.47
N LYS A 182 0.38 2.55 13.11
CA LYS A 182 0.36 1.09 13.34
C LYS A 182 -0.69 0.63 14.35
N THR A 183 -1.14 1.49 15.23
CA THR A 183 -2.06 1.15 16.33
C THR A 183 -3.03 2.29 16.60
N LEU A 184 -4.23 1.97 17.07
CA LEU A 184 -5.24 2.94 17.50
C LEU A 184 -4.77 3.81 18.68
N LYS A 185 -3.86 3.30 19.51
CA LYS A 185 -3.32 4.08 20.66
C LYS A 185 -2.63 5.35 20.20
N ASN A 186 -2.05 5.35 19.02
CA ASN A 186 -1.32 6.49 18.47
C ASN A 186 -2.18 7.36 17.53
N ILE A 187 -3.44 7.01 17.36
CA ILE A 187 -4.43 7.88 16.70
C ILE A 187 -4.92 8.92 17.72
N ASP A 188 -4.69 10.17 17.42
CA ASP A 188 -5.18 11.31 18.19
C ASP A 188 -6.45 11.85 17.53
N GLY A 189 -7.62 11.36 17.99
CA GLY A 189 -8.92 11.73 17.41
C GLY A 189 -9.27 13.22 17.65
N GLU A 190 -8.86 13.76 18.80
CA GLU A 190 -9.08 15.17 19.12
C GLU A 190 -8.30 16.07 18.15
N LYS A 191 -7.00 15.80 17.96
CA LYS A 191 -6.15 16.57 17.05
C LYS A 191 -6.68 16.53 15.61
N VAL A 192 -7.04 15.34 15.11
CA VAL A 192 -7.62 15.18 13.75
C VAL A 192 -8.93 15.97 13.63
N GLY A 193 -9.79 15.92 14.66
CA GLY A 193 -11.03 16.68 14.69
C GLY A 193 -10.79 18.20 14.71
N GLN A 194 -9.88 18.68 15.53
CA GLN A 194 -9.52 20.10 15.59
C GLN A 194 -9.00 20.63 14.26
N GLU A 195 -8.15 19.86 13.58
CA GLU A 195 -7.61 20.24 12.27
C GLU A 195 -8.71 20.28 11.20
N ALA A 196 -9.55 19.26 11.10
CA ALA A 196 -10.68 19.23 10.18
C ALA A 196 -11.67 20.39 10.43
N TYR A 197 -11.95 20.68 11.71
CA TYR A 197 -12.80 21.82 12.10
C TYR A 197 -12.19 23.16 11.72
N SER A 198 -10.89 23.37 11.97
CA SER A 198 -10.19 24.62 11.62
C SER A 198 -10.27 24.87 10.12
N ILE A 199 -9.96 23.84 9.29
CA ILE A 199 -10.05 23.94 7.83
C ILE A 199 -11.49 24.28 7.40
N ALA A 200 -12.49 23.57 7.93
CA ALA A 200 -13.89 23.82 7.61
C ALA A 200 -14.33 25.25 7.96
N LYS A 201 -13.88 25.75 9.12
CA LYS A 201 -14.18 27.10 9.60
C LYS A 201 -13.52 28.18 8.76
N GLU A 202 -12.25 28.00 8.42
CA GLU A 202 -11.47 28.93 7.61
C GLU A 202 -11.94 28.98 6.15
N SER A 203 -12.50 27.87 5.65
CA SER A 203 -13.02 27.74 4.27
C SER A 203 -14.44 28.29 4.09
N GLN A 204 -15.06 28.87 5.13
CA GLN A 204 -16.37 29.50 5.00
C GLN A 204 -16.32 30.71 4.04
N ASN A 205 -17.39 30.87 3.24
CA ASN A 205 -17.51 31.95 2.26
C ASN A 205 -16.32 31.99 1.28
N PRO A 206 -16.11 30.93 0.49
CA PRO A 206 -15.01 30.85 -0.44
C PRO A 206 -15.03 32.00 -1.45
N GLN A 207 -13.84 32.43 -1.85
CA GLN A 207 -13.66 33.50 -2.82
C GLN A 207 -13.13 32.91 -4.14
N ASP A 208 -13.55 33.48 -5.25
CA ASP A 208 -12.95 33.19 -6.54
C ASP A 208 -11.53 33.77 -6.60
N ILE A 209 -10.65 33.10 -7.30
CA ILE A 209 -9.30 33.58 -7.60
C ILE A 209 -9.16 33.79 -9.10
N ASP A 210 -8.50 34.88 -9.49
CA ASP A 210 -8.25 35.18 -10.90
C ASP A 210 -7.33 34.12 -11.51
N PRO A 211 -7.52 33.73 -12.78
CA PRO A 211 -6.57 32.89 -13.49
C PRO A 211 -5.18 33.54 -13.52
N GLY A 212 -4.15 32.75 -13.26
CA GLY A 212 -2.78 33.28 -13.22
C GLY A 212 -1.75 32.24 -12.82
N VAL A 213 -0.50 32.68 -12.71
CA VAL A 213 0.61 31.90 -12.16
C VAL A 213 0.79 32.29 -10.70
N TYR A 214 0.78 31.29 -9.85
CA TYR A 214 0.88 31.43 -8.40
C TYR A 214 2.03 30.59 -7.86
N GLU A 215 2.68 31.10 -6.82
CA GLU A 215 3.52 30.28 -5.99
C GLU A 215 2.62 29.33 -5.16
N VAL A 216 2.97 28.03 -5.11
CA VAL A 216 2.12 27.02 -4.49
C VAL A 216 2.89 26.31 -3.40
N ILE A 217 2.28 26.21 -2.21
CA ILE A 217 2.73 25.32 -1.15
C ILE A 217 1.77 24.14 -1.10
N LEU A 218 2.29 22.93 -1.20
CA LEU A 218 1.52 21.71 -1.12
C LEU A 218 1.58 21.14 0.29
N GLY A 219 0.43 20.87 0.87
CA GLY A 219 0.30 20.11 2.11
C GLY A 219 0.71 18.65 1.93
N PRO A 220 0.92 17.91 3.02
CA PRO A 220 1.33 16.50 2.95
C PRO A 220 0.40 15.63 2.10
N ASP A 221 -0.91 15.84 2.15
CA ASP A 221 -1.90 15.06 1.42
C ASP A 221 -1.85 15.34 -0.09
N ALA A 222 -1.66 16.60 -0.47
CA ALA A 222 -1.44 16.96 -1.86
C ALA A 222 -0.13 16.36 -2.39
N VAL A 223 0.95 16.39 -1.58
CA VAL A 223 2.23 15.75 -1.94
C VAL A 223 2.07 14.24 -2.05
N SER A 224 1.39 13.58 -1.09
CA SER A 224 1.19 12.12 -1.13
C SER A 224 0.45 11.68 -2.39
N THR A 225 -0.55 12.44 -2.83
CA THR A 225 -1.25 12.19 -4.10
C THR A 225 -0.28 12.21 -5.28
N ILE A 226 0.57 13.22 -5.39
CA ILE A 226 1.58 13.29 -6.45
C ILE A 226 2.55 12.11 -6.37
N LEU A 227 3.02 11.75 -5.16
CA LEU A 227 3.95 10.64 -4.98
C LEU A 227 3.35 9.29 -5.38
N VAL A 228 2.05 9.04 -5.11
CA VAL A 228 1.36 7.82 -5.55
C VAL A 228 1.34 7.73 -7.08
N PHE A 229 0.95 8.81 -7.77
CA PHE A 229 0.94 8.83 -9.24
C PHE A 229 2.35 8.71 -9.83
N LEU A 230 3.33 9.36 -9.24
CA LEU A 230 4.73 9.25 -9.64
C LEU A 230 5.25 7.81 -9.45
N ALA A 231 4.89 7.15 -8.35
CA ALA A 231 5.25 5.76 -8.11
C ALA A 231 4.63 4.81 -9.14
N VAL A 232 3.34 4.95 -9.43
CA VAL A 232 2.59 4.05 -10.33
C VAL A 232 3.01 4.24 -11.79
N TYR A 233 3.07 5.47 -12.26
CA TYR A 233 3.29 5.77 -13.69
C TYR A 233 4.74 6.12 -14.04
N GLY A 234 5.49 6.68 -13.08
CA GLY A 234 6.88 7.03 -13.28
C GLY A 234 7.83 5.88 -12.91
N PHE A 235 7.81 5.48 -11.66
CA PHE A 235 8.81 4.57 -11.10
C PHE A 235 8.42 3.07 -11.09
N ASN A 236 7.22 2.71 -11.51
CA ASN A 236 6.86 1.31 -11.71
C ASN A 236 7.67 0.75 -12.89
N ALA A 237 8.48 -0.28 -12.66
CA ALA A 237 9.29 -0.88 -13.72
C ALA A 237 8.44 -1.46 -14.88
N LYS A 238 7.19 -1.85 -14.63
CA LYS A 238 6.27 -2.27 -15.69
C LYS A 238 5.97 -1.13 -16.67
N SER A 239 5.82 0.11 -16.18
CA SER A 239 5.67 1.27 -17.07
C SER A 239 6.91 1.51 -17.95
N LYS A 240 8.10 1.15 -17.48
CA LYS A 240 9.32 1.17 -18.29
C LYS A 240 9.31 0.07 -19.36
N VAL A 241 8.91 -1.15 -18.99
CA VAL A 241 8.74 -2.27 -19.94
C VAL A 241 7.75 -1.90 -21.05
N ASP A 242 6.65 -1.25 -20.70
CA ASP A 242 5.59 -0.83 -21.62
C ASP A 242 5.95 0.45 -22.43
N GLY A 243 7.09 1.07 -22.15
CA GLY A 243 7.53 2.28 -22.83
C GLY A 243 6.72 3.54 -22.48
N THR A 244 6.02 3.55 -21.36
CA THR A 244 5.15 4.66 -20.90
C THR A 244 5.77 5.52 -19.80
N SER A 245 6.82 5.03 -19.11
CA SER A 245 7.50 5.80 -18.07
C SER A 245 8.34 6.94 -18.68
N PRO A 246 8.20 8.18 -18.17
CA PRO A 246 9.04 9.29 -18.55
C PRO A 246 10.37 9.35 -17.78
N ILE A 247 10.61 8.40 -16.87
CA ILE A 247 11.79 8.42 -15.99
C ILE A 247 13.01 7.87 -16.71
N GLU A 248 14.13 8.60 -16.57
CA GLU A 248 15.44 8.19 -17.06
C GLU A 248 16.41 8.10 -15.87
N ILE A 249 16.88 6.89 -15.60
CA ILE A 249 17.82 6.64 -14.49
C ILE A 249 19.13 7.37 -14.76
N ASP A 250 19.74 7.90 -13.67
CA ASP A 250 20.99 8.67 -13.65
C ASP A 250 20.97 9.98 -14.47
N THR A 251 19.79 10.47 -14.81
CA THR A 251 19.58 11.76 -15.47
C THR A 251 18.92 12.75 -14.50
N GLU A 252 19.42 14.00 -14.40
CA GLU A 252 18.80 15.03 -13.55
C GLU A 252 17.42 15.42 -14.10
N GLN A 253 16.35 15.05 -13.40
CA GLN A 253 14.95 15.30 -13.82
C GLN A 253 14.13 16.06 -12.78
N PHE A 254 14.62 16.15 -11.55
CA PHE A 254 13.94 16.83 -10.44
C PHE A 254 14.87 17.88 -9.82
N ASP A 255 14.29 18.77 -9.01
CA ASP A 255 15.09 19.71 -8.21
C ASP A 255 16.04 18.96 -7.26
N LYS A 256 17.25 19.49 -7.07
CA LYS A 256 18.30 18.90 -6.21
C LYS A 256 17.89 18.72 -4.76
N LYS A 257 16.84 19.42 -4.30
CA LYS A 257 16.26 19.26 -2.97
C LYS A 257 15.43 17.99 -2.84
N ILE A 258 15.07 17.34 -3.94
CA ILE A 258 14.21 16.17 -3.93
C ILE A 258 15.05 14.91 -3.71
N THR A 259 14.82 14.26 -2.59
CA THR A 259 15.32 12.92 -2.30
C THR A 259 14.16 12.07 -1.80
N LEU A 260 13.87 10.98 -2.51
CA LEU A 260 12.76 10.06 -2.26
C LEU A 260 13.30 8.64 -2.08
N VAL A 261 12.88 7.98 -1.03
CA VAL A 261 13.21 6.58 -0.75
C VAL A 261 11.95 5.76 -0.48
N ASP A 262 11.98 4.46 -0.75
CA ASP A 262 11.07 3.47 -0.15
C ASP A 262 11.80 2.77 0.99
N ASP A 263 11.29 2.90 2.22
CA ASP A 263 11.94 2.34 3.41
C ASP A 263 10.95 1.56 4.30
N PRO A 264 10.89 0.23 4.16
CA PRO A 264 10.01 -0.63 4.96
C PRO A 264 10.42 -0.71 6.44
N HIS A 265 11.62 -0.24 6.80
CA HIS A 265 12.15 -0.27 8.16
C HIS A 265 12.02 1.06 8.90
N LYS A 266 11.58 2.11 8.20
CA LYS A 266 11.40 3.42 8.81
C LYS A 266 10.37 3.35 9.93
N GLU A 267 10.61 4.11 10.98
CA GLU A 267 9.61 4.31 12.02
C GLU A 267 8.31 4.83 11.40
N GLY A 268 7.20 4.19 11.72
CA GLY A 268 5.89 4.52 11.13
C GLY A 268 5.54 3.77 9.83
N ALA A 269 6.47 3.04 9.19
CA ALA A 269 6.13 2.21 8.03
C ALA A 269 5.00 1.22 8.35
N LEU A 270 3.94 1.21 7.54
CA LEU A 270 2.70 0.47 7.83
C LEU A 270 2.61 -0.90 7.14
N ASN A 271 3.42 -1.12 6.11
CA ASN A 271 3.34 -2.32 5.26
C ASN A 271 4.34 -3.41 5.68
N PHE A 272 4.23 -4.56 5.01
CA PHE A 272 5.09 -5.71 5.22
C PHE A 272 6.56 -5.41 4.91
N LYS A 273 7.45 -6.13 5.61
CA LYS A 273 8.90 -6.12 5.39
C LYS A 273 9.36 -7.09 4.31
N ILE A 274 8.45 -7.89 3.77
CA ILE A 274 8.66 -8.74 2.61
C ILE A 274 7.78 -8.27 1.46
N ASP A 275 8.21 -8.54 0.24
CA ASP A 275 7.36 -8.38 -0.95
C ASP A 275 6.54 -9.66 -1.21
N ALA A 276 5.70 -9.64 -2.24
CA ALA A 276 4.85 -10.79 -2.54
C ALA A 276 5.61 -12.01 -3.09
N SER A 277 6.91 -11.90 -3.38
CA SER A 277 7.75 -13.06 -3.64
C SER A 277 8.20 -13.78 -2.37
N GLY A 278 7.89 -13.21 -1.20
CA GLY A 278 8.38 -13.66 0.11
C GLY A 278 9.80 -13.21 0.43
N SER A 279 10.39 -12.35 -0.40
CA SER A 279 11.76 -11.85 -0.20
C SER A 279 11.78 -10.59 0.68
N PRO A 280 12.76 -10.45 1.60
CA PRO A 280 12.90 -9.26 2.42
C PRO A 280 13.12 -8.00 1.57
N LYS A 281 12.38 -6.95 1.89
CA LYS A 281 12.55 -5.61 1.32
C LYS A 281 13.70 -4.89 2.03
N ALA A 282 14.40 -4.06 1.28
CA ALA A 282 15.42 -3.15 1.80
C ALA A 282 15.05 -1.71 1.47
N GLN A 283 15.69 -0.75 2.14
CA GLN A 283 15.60 0.64 1.72
C GLN A 283 16.07 0.77 0.27
N THR A 284 15.27 1.39 -0.56
CA THR A 284 15.55 1.63 -1.98
C THR A 284 15.56 3.13 -2.25
N GLU A 285 16.68 3.62 -2.77
CA GLU A 285 16.78 5.01 -3.25
C GLU A 285 16.06 5.13 -4.58
N ILE A 286 15.06 6.00 -4.64
CA ILE A 286 14.26 6.25 -5.85
C ILE A 286 14.73 7.51 -6.55
N ILE A 287 14.90 8.61 -5.80
CA ILE A 287 15.47 9.86 -6.27
C ILE A 287 16.51 10.30 -5.24
N THR A 288 17.70 10.62 -5.67
CA THR A 288 18.76 11.18 -4.83
C THR A 288 19.21 12.52 -5.40
N ASN A 289 19.01 13.61 -4.64
CA ASN A 289 19.37 14.96 -5.06
C ASN A 289 18.88 15.30 -6.48
N GLY A 290 17.63 15.00 -6.80
CA GLY A 290 17.00 15.28 -8.09
C GLY A 290 17.28 14.27 -9.20
N VAL A 291 18.09 13.25 -8.94
CA VAL A 291 18.47 12.23 -9.92
C VAL A 291 17.79 10.91 -9.62
N PRO A 292 16.93 10.37 -10.50
CA PRO A 292 16.37 9.03 -10.40
C PRO A 292 17.44 7.96 -10.29
N LYS A 293 17.28 6.99 -9.37
CA LYS A 293 18.27 5.95 -9.10
C LYS A 293 17.78 4.54 -9.36
N SER A 294 16.48 4.29 -9.21
CA SER A 294 15.91 2.95 -9.38
C SER A 294 14.45 3.02 -9.74
N TYR A 295 13.97 1.98 -10.44
CA TYR A 295 12.56 1.66 -10.53
C TYR A 295 12.13 0.71 -9.40
N PHE A 296 10.82 0.56 -9.19
CA PHE A 296 10.24 -0.49 -8.38
C PHE A 296 10.12 -1.77 -9.21
N HIS A 297 11.06 -2.68 -9.02
CA HIS A 297 11.10 -3.94 -9.75
C HIS A 297 10.41 -5.08 -8.98
N THR A 298 9.72 -5.91 -9.75
CA THR A 298 9.39 -7.29 -9.39
C THR A 298 10.45 -8.23 -9.96
N ARG A 299 10.41 -9.52 -9.61
CA ARG A 299 11.25 -10.54 -10.26
C ARG A 299 11.08 -10.51 -11.79
N ARG A 300 9.82 -10.39 -12.25
CA ARG A 300 9.49 -10.37 -13.68
C ARG A 300 10.08 -9.16 -14.39
N THR A 301 9.82 -7.96 -13.91
CA THR A 301 10.31 -6.74 -14.56
C THR A 301 11.83 -6.60 -14.51
N SER A 302 12.47 -7.12 -13.45
CA SER A 302 13.94 -7.16 -13.38
C SER A 302 14.55 -8.09 -14.44
N THR A 303 13.87 -9.21 -14.74
CA THR A 303 14.28 -10.12 -15.81
C THR A 303 14.05 -9.50 -17.19
N GLU A 304 12.89 -8.89 -17.43
CA GLU A 304 12.55 -8.26 -18.71
C GLU A 304 13.49 -7.10 -19.07
N LEU A 305 13.91 -6.32 -18.09
CA LEU A 305 14.81 -5.17 -18.27
C LEU A 305 16.29 -5.52 -18.06
N ASN A 306 16.61 -6.74 -17.63
CA ASN A 306 17.95 -7.16 -17.23
C ASN A 306 18.56 -6.22 -16.16
N GLU A 307 17.74 -5.85 -15.17
CA GLU A 307 18.12 -4.97 -14.07
C GLU A 307 18.01 -5.69 -12.72
N LYS A 308 18.58 -5.10 -11.67
CA LYS A 308 18.54 -5.68 -10.32
C LYS A 308 17.11 -5.62 -9.76
N ASN A 309 16.61 -6.74 -9.22
CA ASN A 309 15.35 -6.78 -8.50
C ASN A 309 15.41 -5.94 -7.22
N THR A 310 14.41 -5.12 -6.99
CA THR A 310 14.27 -4.28 -5.79
C THR A 310 13.21 -4.79 -4.81
N PHE A 311 12.61 -5.95 -5.09
CA PHE A 311 11.64 -6.63 -4.22
C PHE A 311 10.41 -5.76 -3.89
N HIS A 312 9.71 -5.31 -4.94
CA HIS A 312 8.49 -4.49 -4.82
C HIS A 312 7.25 -5.17 -5.40
N GLU A 313 7.25 -6.51 -5.45
CA GLU A 313 6.08 -7.29 -5.87
C GLU A 313 4.94 -7.11 -4.86
N MET A 314 3.73 -6.85 -5.35
CA MET A 314 2.58 -6.52 -4.52
C MET A 314 1.72 -7.74 -4.21
N PHE A 315 1.35 -7.92 -2.94
CA PHE A 315 0.35 -8.92 -2.56
C PHE A 315 -1.02 -8.56 -3.14
N GLY A 316 -1.72 -9.57 -3.67
CA GLY A 316 -3.06 -9.39 -4.25
C GLY A 316 -3.10 -8.75 -5.63
N TRP A 317 -1.96 -8.31 -6.16
CA TRP A 317 -1.84 -7.71 -7.49
C TRP A 317 -1.08 -8.68 -8.41
N GLY A 318 -1.53 -8.82 -9.63
CA GLY A 318 -0.87 -9.71 -10.60
C GLY A 318 0.39 -9.08 -11.22
N ASP A 319 1.17 -9.90 -11.90
CA ASP A 319 2.38 -9.48 -12.62
C ASP A 319 2.16 -8.33 -13.61
N SER A 320 0.93 -8.18 -14.11
CA SER A 320 0.54 -7.12 -15.05
C SER A 320 0.58 -5.72 -14.43
N PHE A 321 0.51 -5.61 -13.10
CA PHE A 321 0.61 -4.33 -12.42
C PHE A 321 2.07 -3.87 -12.30
N GLY A 322 3.01 -4.78 -12.09
CA GLY A 322 4.42 -4.49 -11.81
C GLY A 322 4.71 -4.25 -10.32
N GLY A 323 5.72 -3.44 -10.03
CA GLY A 323 6.18 -3.14 -8.67
C GLY A 323 5.71 -1.78 -8.16
N LEU A 324 5.52 -1.67 -6.84
CA LEU A 324 5.15 -0.40 -6.19
C LEU A 324 5.89 -0.20 -4.88
N GLY A 325 6.43 1.01 -4.68
CA GLY A 325 6.92 1.47 -3.37
C GLY A 325 5.74 1.72 -2.43
N THR A 326 5.75 1.06 -1.29
CA THR A 326 4.66 1.10 -0.31
C THR A 326 4.99 1.86 0.95
N ASN A 327 6.25 2.30 1.11
CA ASN A 327 6.74 3.06 2.25
C ASN A 327 7.55 4.27 1.77
N LEU A 328 6.94 5.07 0.89
CA LEU A 328 7.58 6.24 0.30
C LEU A 328 7.86 7.31 1.36
N TYR A 329 9.07 7.79 1.38
CA TYR A 329 9.52 8.84 2.26
C TYR A 329 10.26 9.92 1.46
N LEU A 330 9.62 11.08 1.35
CA LEU A 330 10.26 12.30 0.84
C LEU A 330 11.07 12.93 1.98
N GLN A 331 12.36 13.10 1.78
CA GLN A 331 13.23 13.65 2.83
C GLN A 331 12.84 15.12 3.14
N PRO A 332 12.74 15.48 4.45
CA PRO A 332 12.38 16.83 4.82
C PRO A 332 13.51 17.81 4.50
N GLY A 333 13.11 19.04 4.15
CA GLY A 333 14.03 20.19 4.12
C GLY A 333 14.26 20.79 5.49
N GLY A 334 14.93 21.93 5.53
CA GLY A 334 15.25 22.66 6.77
C GLY A 334 14.26 23.76 7.15
N ILE A 335 13.10 23.88 6.46
CA ILE A 335 12.15 24.99 6.63
C ILE A 335 10.81 24.44 7.12
N SER A 336 10.23 25.07 8.14
CA SER A 336 8.90 24.71 8.65
C SER A 336 7.77 25.14 7.68
N LYS A 337 6.58 24.52 7.83
CA LYS A 337 5.37 24.92 7.07
C LYS A 337 5.07 26.43 7.25
N ASP A 338 5.08 26.92 8.49
CA ASP A 338 4.75 28.30 8.79
C ASP A 338 5.78 29.28 8.19
N GLU A 339 7.05 28.90 8.20
CA GLU A 339 8.10 29.67 7.56
C GLU A 339 7.95 29.69 6.04
N MET A 340 7.59 28.55 5.42
CA MET A 340 7.28 28.51 3.99
C MET A 340 6.14 29.46 3.64
N ILE A 341 5.04 29.40 4.40
CA ILE A 341 3.87 30.26 4.19
C ILE A 341 4.24 31.75 4.34
N SER A 342 5.02 32.12 5.38
CA SER A 342 5.42 33.50 5.63
C SER A 342 6.33 34.10 4.55
N ASN A 343 7.06 33.25 3.84
CA ASN A 343 7.95 33.68 2.75
C ASN A 343 7.22 33.93 1.42
N VAL A 344 5.98 33.46 1.26
CA VAL A 344 5.20 33.63 0.04
C VAL A 344 4.43 34.96 0.09
N LYS A 345 4.67 35.84 -0.89
CA LYS A 345 3.98 37.15 -0.98
C LYS A 345 2.58 37.03 -1.59
N LYS A 346 2.44 36.20 -2.60
CA LYS A 346 1.18 35.92 -3.30
C LYS A 346 1.21 34.47 -3.76
N GLY A 347 0.45 33.60 -3.10
CA GLY A 347 0.46 32.18 -3.43
C GLY A 347 -0.78 31.49 -2.91
N ILE A 348 -0.78 30.17 -3.08
CA ILE A 348 -1.90 29.28 -2.69
C ILE A 348 -1.31 28.15 -1.83
N TYR A 349 -1.92 27.87 -0.70
CA TYR A 349 -1.71 26.65 0.04
C TYR A 349 -2.76 25.63 -0.36
N ILE A 350 -2.33 24.48 -0.90
CA ILE A 350 -3.21 23.37 -1.30
C ILE A 350 -3.07 22.28 -0.24
N ASN A 351 -4.10 22.11 0.58
CA ASN A 351 -4.12 21.09 1.62
C ASN A 351 -4.18 19.69 0.99
N GLU A 352 -5.14 19.48 0.13
CA GLU A 352 -5.37 18.23 -0.60
C GLU A 352 -5.86 18.50 -2.02
N PHE A 353 -5.65 17.55 -2.93
CA PHE A 353 -6.30 17.59 -4.23
C PHE A 353 -7.67 16.91 -4.15
N TRP A 354 -8.67 17.51 -4.81
CA TRP A 354 -9.91 16.82 -5.09
C TRP A 354 -9.62 15.58 -5.95
N TYR A 355 -10.56 14.75 -6.16
CA TYR A 355 -10.48 13.48 -6.88
C TYR A 355 -9.50 13.49 -8.08
N CYS A 356 -8.31 12.92 -7.89
CA CYS A 356 -7.29 12.77 -8.94
C CYS A 356 -7.44 11.40 -9.61
N ARG A 357 -7.37 11.38 -10.93
CA ARG A 357 -7.37 10.17 -11.76
C ARG A 357 -6.63 10.41 -13.06
N VAL A 358 -6.26 9.35 -13.74
CA VAL A 358 -5.67 9.36 -15.09
C VAL A 358 -6.72 8.90 -16.08
#